data_e0dfa28bcc50a124e1064680b9964780
#
_entry.id   e0dfa28bcc50a124e1064680b9964780
#
_cell.length_a   1.000
_cell.length_b   1.000
_cell.length_c   1.000
_cell.angle_alpha   90.00
_cell.angle_beta   90.00
_cell.angle_gamma   90.00
#
_symmetry.space_group_name_H-M   'P 1'
#
loop_
_entity.id
_entity.type
_entity.pdbx_description
1 polymer ?
#
loop_
_entity_poly.entity_id
_entity_poly.type
_entity_poly.pdbx_seq_one_letter_code
_entity_poly.pdbx_strand_id
1 'polypeptide(L)'
;MAHTIKSNLSEHIIKIDVYGCGGTGSHVLNGLARMAKALNDLGHPGIHITAYDPDVVSYDNVGRQAFYDADVGQNKSKVLIQRINLYYRQTWRAITKEAPSSSKADIAIACVDTISSRSKIAKAKYKSGAYIIDCGNAKASGQVILGQYQGELPFPYEENRDLVEGEEPDEPNCVDQYYRQDLFINSMIAGHALHFVWSLFRRTSLDVRGVFTNLERGITNPIKC
;
A
#
# COMPACT_ATOMS: atom_id res chain seq x y z
N MET A 1 -17.53 -16.63 -4.05
CA MET A 1 -17.84 -16.42 -5.49
C MET A 1 -16.77 -15.49 -6.06
N ALA A 2 -16.49 -15.53 -7.37
CA ALA A 2 -15.56 -14.59 -7.97
C ALA A 2 -16.11 -13.16 -7.92
N HIS A 3 -15.27 -12.19 -7.58
CA HIS A 3 -15.62 -10.77 -7.68
C HIS A 3 -15.42 -10.28 -9.12
N THR A 4 -16.42 -9.64 -9.69
CA THR A 4 -16.34 -9.05 -11.05
C THR A 4 -15.71 -7.64 -10.96
N ILE A 5 -14.61 -7.44 -11.67
CA ILE A 5 -13.94 -6.14 -11.74
C ILE A 5 -14.71 -5.23 -12.69
N LYS A 6 -15.04 -4.02 -12.24
CA LYS A 6 -15.70 -3.03 -13.10
C LYS A 6 -14.76 -2.56 -14.22
N SER A 7 -15.24 -2.52 -15.45
CA SER A 7 -14.46 -2.17 -16.66
C SER A 7 -13.92 -0.72 -16.67
N ASN A 8 -14.48 0.18 -15.86
CA ASN A 8 -14.12 1.58 -15.87
C ASN A 8 -12.68 1.88 -15.43
N LEU A 9 -11.96 0.91 -14.83
CA LEU A 9 -10.55 1.08 -14.47
C LEU A 9 -9.62 1.18 -15.69
N SER A 10 -10.05 0.79 -16.90
CA SER A 10 -9.26 0.91 -18.13
C SER A 10 -9.58 2.15 -18.98
N GLU A 11 -10.59 2.94 -18.61
CA GLU A 11 -11.16 4.00 -19.45
C GLU A 11 -10.61 5.39 -19.16
N HIS A 12 -10.00 5.60 -18.00
CA HIS A 12 -9.49 6.91 -17.57
C HIS A 12 -8.21 6.78 -16.74
N ILE A 13 -7.55 7.92 -16.44
CA ILE A 13 -6.41 7.95 -15.52
C ILE A 13 -6.88 7.56 -14.12
N ILE A 14 -6.38 6.46 -13.60
CA ILE A 14 -6.73 5.94 -12.28
C ILE A 14 -5.96 6.69 -11.19
N LYS A 15 -6.67 7.22 -10.22
CA LYS A 15 -6.10 7.88 -9.05
C LYS A 15 -5.87 6.87 -7.95
N ILE A 16 -4.63 6.82 -7.45
CA ILE A 16 -4.25 5.91 -6.36
C ILE A 16 -3.67 6.75 -5.23
N ASP A 17 -4.25 6.63 -4.04
CA ASP A 17 -3.67 7.18 -2.82
C ASP A 17 -2.87 6.09 -2.09
N VAL A 18 -1.64 6.40 -1.67
CA VAL A 18 -0.79 5.51 -0.86
C VAL A 18 -0.57 6.18 0.49
N TYR A 19 -1.00 5.53 1.55
CA TYR A 19 -0.89 5.98 2.92
C TYR A 19 0.23 5.22 3.64
N GLY A 20 1.25 5.96 4.09
CA GLY A 20 2.49 5.40 4.64
C GLY A 20 3.52 5.10 3.54
N CYS A 21 4.71 5.69 3.70
CA CYS A 21 5.86 5.55 2.79
C CYS A 21 7.06 4.89 3.50
N GLY A 22 6.79 4.12 4.54
CA GLY A 22 7.79 3.36 5.29
C GLY A 22 8.24 2.08 4.59
N GLY A 23 8.37 0.99 5.33
CA GLY A 23 8.84 -0.30 4.81
C GLY A 23 8.08 -0.76 3.59
N THR A 24 6.83 -1.14 3.76
CA THR A 24 5.98 -1.65 2.66
C THR A 24 5.69 -0.56 1.63
N GLY A 25 5.31 0.66 2.06
CA GLY A 25 4.88 1.72 1.15
C GLY A 25 5.98 2.21 0.19
N SER A 26 7.24 2.23 0.63
CA SER A 26 8.37 2.58 -0.24
C SER A 26 8.56 1.59 -1.40
N HIS A 27 8.39 0.30 -1.13
CA HIS A 27 8.42 -0.74 -2.16
C HIS A 27 7.18 -0.71 -3.07
N VAL A 28 5.99 -0.44 -2.52
CA VAL A 28 4.75 -0.26 -3.29
C VAL A 28 4.91 0.88 -4.28
N LEU A 29 5.38 2.05 -3.86
CA LEU A 29 5.58 3.21 -4.74
C LEU A 29 6.55 2.92 -5.88
N ASN A 30 7.67 2.25 -5.61
CA ASN A 30 8.61 1.83 -6.65
C ASN A 30 8.00 0.82 -7.64
N GLY A 31 7.16 -0.09 -7.15
CA GLY A 31 6.43 -1.04 -7.99
C GLY A 31 5.38 -0.37 -8.86
N LEU A 32 4.62 0.58 -8.30
CA LEU A 32 3.64 1.38 -9.05
C LEU A 32 4.30 2.20 -10.17
N ALA A 33 5.52 2.70 -9.97
CA ALA A 33 6.26 3.41 -11.01
C ALA A 33 6.56 2.53 -12.23
N ARG A 34 6.99 1.27 -11.99
CA ARG A 34 7.17 0.28 -13.06
C ARG A 34 5.83 -0.10 -13.71
N MET A 35 4.78 -0.24 -12.90
CA MET A 35 3.43 -0.55 -13.39
C MET A 35 2.88 0.57 -14.27
N ALA A 36 3.08 1.84 -13.92
CA ALA A 36 2.68 2.99 -14.72
C ALA A 36 3.30 2.93 -16.13
N LYS A 37 4.60 2.61 -16.22
CA LYS A 37 5.27 2.43 -17.52
C LYS A 37 4.63 1.30 -18.32
N ALA A 38 4.42 0.14 -17.70
CA ALA A 38 3.82 -1.01 -18.37
C ALA A 38 2.38 -0.74 -18.83
N LEU A 39 1.56 -0.07 -18.02
CA LEU A 39 0.20 0.32 -18.37
C LEU A 39 0.17 1.26 -19.59
N ASN A 40 1.05 2.26 -19.61
CA ASN A 40 1.16 3.16 -20.75
C ASN A 40 1.58 2.42 -22.04
N ASP A 41 2.53 1.49 -21.96
CA ASP A 41 2.95 0.66 -23.10
C ASP A 41 1.80 -0.25 -23.62
N LEU A 42 0.87 -0.60 -22.75
CA LEU A 42 -0.33 -1.37 -23.09
C LEU A 42 -1.52 -0.51 -23.53
N GLY A 43 -1.33 0.80 -23.69
CA GLY A 43 -2.37 1.74 -24.16
C GLY A 43 -3.37 2.18 -23.09
N HIS A 44 -3.11 1.91 -21.80
CA HIS A 44 -3.93 2.41 -20.70
C HIS A 44 -3.69 3.92 -20.51
N PRO A 45 -4.72 4.74 -20.17
CA PRO A 45 -4.57 6.18 -19.94
C PRO A 45 -3.55 6.57 -18.86
N GLY A 46 -3.16 5.63 -17.99
CA GLY A 46 -2.16 5.82 -16.95
C GLY A 46 -2.71 5.79 -15.53
N ILE A 47 -1.80 5.96 -14.57
CA ILE A 47 -2.13 6.07 -13.15
C ILE A 47 -1.52 7.36 -12.59
N HIS A 48 -2.20 7.98 -11.63
CA HIS A 48 -1.70 9.14 -10.89
C HIS A 48 -1.70 8.85 -9.39
N ILE A 49 -0.54 8.95 -8.77
CA ILE A 49 -0.35 8.61 -7.35
C ILE A 49 -0.29 9.88 -6.51
N THR A 50 -0.96 9.84 -5.35
CA THR A 50 -0.71 10.76 -4.24
C THR A 50 -0.21 9.95 -3.05
N ALA A 51 1.01 10.21 -2.60
CA ALA A 51 1.61 9.54 -1.45
C ALA A 51 1.54 10.43 -0.22
N TYR A 52 1.08 9.88 0.90
CA TYR A 52 0.90 10.58 2.18
C TYR A 52 1.83 9.97 3.23
N ASP A 53 2.67 10.79 3.82
CA ASP A 53 3.52 10.39 4.95
C ASP A 53 4.04 11.62 5.69
N PRO A 54 3.78 11.78 7.00
CA PRO A 54 4.30 12.90 7.78
C PRO A 54 5.76 12.76 8.15
N ASP A 55 6.31 11.54 8.14
CA ASP A 55 7.61 11.22 8.75
C ASP A 55 8.80 11.69 7.91
N VAL A 56 9.91 11.76 8.60
CA VAL A 56 11.24 12.06 8.06
C VAL A 56 12.06 10.76 8.03
N VAL A 57 12.90 10.61 7.03
CA VAL A 57 13.84 9.48 6.92
C VAL A 57 14.88 9.56 8.03
N SER A 58 15.03 8.49 8.80
CA SER A 58 16.09 8.30 9.79
C SER A 58 17.13 7.29 9.31
N TYR A 59 18.29 7.22 9.96
CA TYR A 59 19.31 6.21 9.65
C TYR A 59 18.78 4.77 9.77
N ASP A 60 17.85 4.52 10.70
CA ASP A 60 17.25 3.19 10.89
C ASP A 60 16.33 2.75 9.76
N ASN A 61 15.93 3.68 8.90
CA ASN A 61 15.12 3.37 7.73
C ASN A 61 15.97 2.88 6.55
N VAL A 62 17.25 3.28 6.49
CA VAL A 62 18.17 2.88 5.43
C VAL A 62 18.44 1.38 5.48
N GLY A 63 18.36 0.71 4.33
CA GLY A 63 18.55 -0.74 4.21
C GLY A 63 17.30 -1.59 4.43
N ARG A 64 16.39 -1.20 5.34
CA ARG A 64 15.10 -1.90 5.56
C ARG A 64 13.97 -1.37 4.70
N GLN A 65 14.03 -0.08 4.38
CA GLN A 65 13.09 0.63 3.52
C GLN A 65 13.84 1.08 2.27
N ALA A 66 13.13 1.50 1.23
CA ALA A 66 13.75 1.92 -0.03
C ALA A 66 14.34 3.35 0.06
N PHE A 67 15.12 3.62 1.12
CA PHE A 67 15.86 4.87 1.35
C PHE A 67 17.36 4.65 1.35
N TYR A 68 18.10 5.73 1.11
CA TYR A 68 19.55 5.80 1.07
C TYR A 68 20.06 6.80 2.10
N ASP A 69 21.35 6.74 2.45
CA ASP A 69 21.96 7.68 3.41
C ASP A 69 21.73 9.15 3.04
N ALA A 70 21.74 9.47 1.74
CA ALA A 70 21.47 10.83 1.24
C ALA A 70 20.02 11.32 1.47
N ASP A 71 19.10 10.43 1.84
CA ASP A 71 17.69 10.76 2.09
C ASP A 71 17.46 11.17 3.55
N VAL A 72 18.39 10.86 4.46
CA VAL A 72 18.24 11.10 5.89
C VAL A 72 17.97 12.59 6.16
N GLY A 73 16.98 12.86 7.00
CA GLY A 73 16.52 14.21 7.32
C GLY A 73 15.48 14.78 6.36
N GLN A 74 15.17 14.10 5.26
CA GLN A 74 14.13 14.50 4.31
C GLN A 74 12.80 13.77 4.58
N ASN A 75 11.67 14.38 4.19
CA ASN A 75 10.37 13.72 4.36
C ASN A 75 10.25 12.50 3.44
N LYS A 76 9.75 11.37 3.97
CA LYS A 76 9.66 10.08 3.27
C LYS A 76 8.87 10.15 1.97
N SER A 77 7.65 10.73 1.98
CA SER A 77 6.83 10.85 0.78
C SER A 77 7.46 11.73 -0.29
N LYS A 78 8.08 12.86 0.11
CA LYS A 78 8.75 13.77 -0.83
C LYS A 78 9.90 13.11 -1.55
N VAL A 79 10.80 12.45 -0.83
CA VAL A 79 12.00 11.79 -1.39
C VAL A 79 11.60 10.75 -2.43
N LEU A 80 10.66 9.86 -2.08
CA LEU A 80 10.22 8.79 -2.99
C LEU A 80 9.54 9.35 -4.25
N ILE A 81 8.63 10.30 -4.09
CA ILE A 81 7.90 10.86 -5.22
C ILE A 81 8.83 11.70 -6.11
N GLN A 82 9.74 12.49 -5.56
CA GLN A 82 10.71 13.24 -6.37
C GLN A 82 11.60 12.29 -7.19
N ARG A 83 12.08 11.22 -6.58
CA ARG A 83 12.88 10.19 -7.26
C ARG A 83 12.09 9.53 -8.39
N ILE A 84 10.85 9.11 -8.13
CA ILE A 84 9.98 8.49 -9.14
C ILE A 84 9.69 9.47 -10.28
N ASN A 85 9.32 10.71 -9.95
CA ASN A 85 9.02 11.73 -10.96
C ASN A 85 10.22 11.99 -11.85
N LEU A 86 11.44 12.04 -11.28
CA LEU A 86 12.67 12.23 -12.05
C LEU A 86 12.98 11.07 -12.98
N TYR A 87 12.99 9.83 -12.47
CA TYR A 87 13.45 8.66 -13.22
C TYR A 87 12.40 8.06 -14.15
N TYR A 88 11.11 8.13 -13.77
CA TYR A 88 10.00 7.59 -14.56
C TYR A 88 9.19 8.67 -15.29
N ARG A 89 9.62 9.94 -15.23
CA ARG A 89 8.95 11.10 -15.84
C ARG A 89 7.47 11.19 -15.46
N GLN A 90 7.18 10.97 -14.17
CA GLN A 90 5.84 11.09 -13.62
C GLN A 90 5.60 12.50 -13.07
N THR A 91 4.33 12.81 -12.76
CA THR A 91 3.91 14.07 -12.11
C THR A 91 3.11 13.78 -10.84
N TRP A 92 3.54 12.75 -10.12
CA TRP A 92 2.87 12.29 -8.90
C TRP A 92 3.06 13.26 -7.74
N ARG A 93 2.18 13.18 -6.75
CA ARG A 93 2.14 14.13 -5.64
C ARG A 93 2.60 13.50 -4.33
N ALA A 94 3.37 14.26 -3.57
CA ALA A 94 3.73 13.96 -2.19
C ALA A 94 2.99 14.90 -1.24
N ILE A 95 2.40 14.36 -0.20
CA ILE A 95 1.73 15.09 0.88
C ILE A 95 2.39 14.71 2.20
N THR A 96 2.98 15.69 2.89
CA THR A 96 3.70 15.51 4.16
C THR A 96 2.75 15.52 5.36
N LYS A 97 1.65 14.78 5.26
CA LYS A 97 0.60 14.66 6.28
C LYS A 97 0.09 13.23 6.31
N GLU A 98 -0.60 12.89 7.38
CA GLU A 98 -1.36 11.65 7.49
C GLU A 98 -2.46 11.54 6.42
N ALA A 99 -3.08 10.34 6.34
CA ALA A 99 -4.24 10.09 5.49
C ALA A 99 -5.36 11.12 5.75
N PRO A 100 -5.99 11.66 4.69
CA PRO A 100 -7.07 12.62 4.85
C PRO A 100 -8.36 11.93 5.32
N SER A 101 -9.28 12.71 5.89
CA SER A 101 -10.62 12.21 6.29
C SER A 101 -11.54 11.86 5.11
N SER A 102 -11.13 12.21 3.88
CA SER A 102 -11.83 11.81 2.66
C SER A 102 -10.88 11.73 1.47
N SER A 103 -11.14 10.77 0.57
CA SER A 103 -10.40 10.59 -0.68
C SER A 103 -11.33 10.41 -1.87
N LYS A 104 -10.91 10.93 -3.03
CA LYS A 104 -11.57 10.71 -4.33
C LYS A 104 -10.77 9.74 -5.22
N ALA A 105 -9.82 9.01 -4.65
CA ALA A 105 -9.06 8.00 -5.34
C ALA A 105 -9.95 6.82 -5.75
N ASP A 106 -9.60 6.15 -6.83
CA ASP A 106 -10.24 4.92 -7.30
C ASP A 106 -9.70 3.70 -6.53
N ILE A 107 -8.43 3.79 -6.09
CA ILE A 107 -7.75 2.79 -5.27
C ILE A 107 -7.03 3.50 -4.12
N ALA A 108 -7.13 2.98 -2.91
CA ALA A 108 -6.32 3.41 -1.77
C ALA A 108 -5.51 2.23 -1.23
N ILE A 109 -4.23 2.44 -0.96
CA ILE A 109 -3.32 1.43 -0.44
C ILE A 109 -2.81 1.90 0.91
N ALA A 110 -3.18 1.20 1.98
CA ALA A 110 -2.76 1.47 3.34
C ALA A 110 -1.50 0.64 3.66
N CYS A 111 -0.39 1.34 3.90
CA CYS A 111 0.91 0.77 4.25
C CYS A 111 1.40 1.33 5.60
N VAL A 112 0.45 1.67 6.47
CA VAL A 112 0.72 2.19 7.81
C VAL A 112 0.87 1.04 8.81
N ASP A 113 1.64 1.25 9.86
CA ASP A 113 1.99 0.24 10.87
C ASP A 113 1.21 0.39 12.18
N THR A 114 0.64 1.57 12.47
CA THR A 114 -0.07 1.83 13.72
C THR A 114 -1.59 1.60 13.59
N ILE A 115 -2.21 1.11 14.66
CA ILE A 115 -3.67 0.95 14.79
C ILE A 115 -4.36 2.31 14.65
N SER A 116 -3.80 3.36 15.26
CA SER A 116 -4.30 4.73 15.16
C SER A 116 -4.40 5.21 13.71
N SER A 117 -3.34 5.02 12.92
CA SER A 117 -3.34 5.41 11.49
C SER A 117 -4.33 4.59 10.67
N ARG A 118 -4.42 3.26 10.90
CA ARG A 118 -5.43 2.41 10.25
C ARG A 118 -6.85 2.82 10.63
N SER A 119 -7.10 3.15 11.90
CA SER A 119 -8.41 3.63 12.36
C SER A 119 -8.83 4.93 11.66
N LYS A 120 -7.89 5.86 11.38
CA LYS A 120 -8.15 7.07 10.58
C LYS A 120 -8.54 6.72 9.15
N ILE A 121 -7.81 5.79 8.51
CA ILE A 121 -8.09 5.31 7.15
C ILE A 121 -9.44 4.60 7.09
N ALA A 122 -9.77 3.77 8.07
CA ALA A 122 -11.03 3.05 8.16
C ALA A 122 -12.25 3.99 8.28
N LYS A 123 -12.09 5.11 9.00
CA LYS A 123 -13.14 6.14 9.21
C LYS A 123 -13.22 7.14 8.07
N ALA A 124 -12.27 7.15 7.16
CA ALA A 124 -12.26 8.09 6.03
C ALA A 124 -13.39 7.78 5.04
N LYS A 125 -13.86 8.81 4.35
CA LYS A 125 -14.86 8.68 3.28
C LYS A 125 -14.16 8.49 1.94
N TYR A 126 -14.54 7.46 1.20
CA TYR A 126 -14.05 7.19 -0.14
C TYR A 126 -15.17 7.31 -1.17
N LYS A 127 -14.79 7.29 -2.44
CA LYS A 127 -15.72 7.13 -3.55
C LYS A 127 -16.40 5.74 -3.43
N SER A 128 -17.72 5.68 -3.62
CA SER A 128 -18.43 4.39 -3.61
C SER A 128 -17.85 3.43 -4.65
N GLY A 129 -17.55 2.21 -4.25
CA GLY A 129 -16.88 1.19 -5.04
C GLY A 129 -15.37 1.38 -5.20
N ALA A 130 -14.75 2.37 -4.53
CA ALA A 130 -13.28 2.49 -4.50
C ALA A 130 -12.66 1.23 -3.88
N TYR A 131 -11.58 0.74 -4.47
CA TYR A 131 -10.82 -0.38 -3.92
C TYR A 131 -9.91 0.08 -2.80
N ILE A 132 -9.91 -0.68 -1.71
CA ILE A 132 -9.05 -0.45 -0.55
C ILE A 132 -8.17 -1.68 -0.35
N ILE A 133 -6.86 -1.49 -0.29
CA ILE A 133 -5.88 -2.54 -0.04
C ILE A 133 -5.20 -2.23 1.28
N ASP A 134 -5.41 -3.07 2.30
CA ASP A 134 -4.66 -2.99 3.54
C ASP A 134 -3.45 -3.91 3.48
N CYS A 135 -2.29 -3.36 3.85
CA CYS A 135 -1.02 -4.07 3.93
C CYS A 135 -0.56 -4.07 5.39
N GLY A 136 -0.49 -5.23 6.01
CA GLY A 136 0.01 -5.40 7.35
C GLY A 136 1.15 -6.39 7.39
N ASN A 137 2.14 -6.14 8.25
CA ASN A 137 3.20 -7.07 8.51
C ASN A 137 3.62 -7.08 9.98
N ALA A 138 4.14 -8.23 10.40
CA ALA A 138 4.77 -8.47 11.69
C ALA A 138 6.24 -8.91 11.45
N LYS A 139 6.81 -9.72 12.34
CA LYS A 139 8.22 -10.13 12.26
C LYS A 139 8.58 -10.79 10.93
N ALA A 140 7.95 -11.90 10.61
CA ALA A 140 8.20 -12.67 9.37
C ALA A 140 6.89 -13.10 8.70
N SER A 141 5.78 -12.48 9.09
CA SER A 141 4.46 -12.73 8.54
C SER A 141 3.76 -11.44 8.20
N GLY A 142 2.75 -11.52 7.37
CA GLY A 142 1.94 -10.35 7.02
C GLY A 142 0.75 -10.72 6.17
N GLN A 143 -0.06 -9.73 5.88
CA GLN A 143 -1.25 -9.88 5.04
C GLN A 143 -1.39 -8.73 4.05
N VAL A 144 -2.10 -9.05 2.98
CA VAL A 144 -2.69 -8.07 2.07
C VAL A 144 -4.16 -8.40 1.92
N ILE A 145 -5.03 -7.43 2.16
CA ILE A 145 -6.48 -7.59 2.09
C ILE A 145 -7.04 -6.53 1.16
N LEU A 146 -7.62 -6.96 0.05
CA LEU A 146 -8.35 -6.13 -0.90
C LEU A 146 -9.83 -6.15 -0.54
N GLY A 147 -10.46 -5.01 -0.53
CA GLY A 147 -11.89 -4.83 -0.39
C GLY A 147 -12.38 -3.59 -1.10
N GLN A 148 -13.63 -3.21 -0.87
CA GLN A 148 -14.22 -2.01 -1.45
C GLN A 148 -14.95 -1.18 -0.39
N TYR A 149 -14.91 0.13 -0.58
CA TYR A 149 -15.75 1.04 0.19
C TYR A 149 -17.15 1.09 -0.45
N GLN A 150 -18.18 0.67 0.28
CA GLN A 150 -19.56 0.61 -0.21
C GLN A 150 -19.66 -0.10 -1.56
N GLY A 151 -19.05 -1.29 -1.67
CA GLY A 151 -19.01 -2.09 -2.89
C GLY A 151 -19.40 -3.55 -2.64
N GLU A 152 -19.08 -4.42 -3.59
CA GLU A 152 -19.41 -5.86 -3.52
C GLU A 152 -18.44 -6.64 -2.64
N LEU A 153 -17.15 -6.25 -2.62
CA LEU A 153 -16.18 -6.84 -1.71
C LEU A 153 -16.31 -6.24 -0.32
N PRO A 154 -16.22 -7.05 0.75
CA PRO A 154 -16.21 -6.54 2.11
C PRO A 154 -15.12 -5.49 2.33
N PHE A 155 -15.43 -4.47 3.08
CA PHE A 155 -14.43 -3.47 3.46
C PHE A 155 -13.41 -4.09 4.42
N PRO A 156 -12.08 -3.93 4.21
CA PRO A 156 -11.08 -4.68 4.97
C PRO A 156 -11.19 -4.55 6.49
N TYR A 157 -11.59 -3.38 6.97
CA TYR A 157 -11.66 -3.06 8.40
C TYR A 157 -12.98 -3.42 9.08
N GLU A 158 -14.03 -3.79 8.31
CA GLU A 158 -15.30 -4.29 8.88
C GLU A 158 -15.19 -5.75 9.29
N GLU A 159 -14.47 -6.55 8.49
CA GLU A 159 -14.24 -7.97 8.79
C GLU A 159 -13.04 -8.22 9.71
N ASN A 160 -12.06 -7.30 9.72
CA ASN A 160 -10.82 -7.44 10.49
C ASN A 160 -10.69 -6.26 11.46
N ARG A 161 -11.56 -6.22 12.46
CA ARG A 161 -11.62 -5.14 13.46
C ARG A 161 -10.35 -5.02 14.30
N ASP A 162 -9.66 -6.10 14.53
CA ASP A 162 -8.37 -6.17 15.20
C ASP A 162 -7.27 -5.34 14.51
N LEU A 163 -7.43 -5.00 13.22
CA LEU A 163 -6.54 -4.09 12.51
C LEU A 163 -6.69 -2.63 12.93
N VAL A 164 -7.83 -2.25 13.51
CA VAL A 164 -8.20 -0.86 13.81
C VAL A 164 -8.63 -0.65 15.28
N GLU A 165 -8.71 -1.72 16.06
CA GLU A 165 -9.09 -1.75 17.48
C GLU A 165 -7.98 -2.43 18.27
N GLY A 166 -7.67 -1.92 19.46
CA GLY A 166 -6.66 -2.47 20.36
C GLY A 166 -5.71 -1.40 20.88
N GLU A 167 -4.72 -1.84 21.65
CA GLU A 167 -3.66 -0.98 22.16
C GLU A 167 -2.48 -0.97 21.17
N GLU A 168 -1.86 0.21 21.02
CA GLU A 168 -0.61 0.31 20.25
C GLU A 168 0.49 -0.48 20.98
N PRO A 169 1.24 -1.33 20.26
CA PRO A 169 2.40 -1.96 20.86
C PRO A 169 3.44 -0.91 21.22
N ASP A 170 4.19 -1.14 22.31
CA ASP A 170 5.29 -0.27 22.73
C ASP A 170 6.27 -0.03 21.56
N GLU A 171 6.67 1.24 21.37
CA GLU A 171 7.66 1.60 20.36
C GLU A 171 9.01 0.93 20.65
N PRO A 172 9.52 0.08 19.74
CA PRO A 172 10.81 -0.56 19.91
C PRO A 172 11.96 0.43 19.71
N ASN A 173 13.05 0.26 20.41
CA ASN A 173 14.28 0.95 20.07
C ASN A 173 14.89 0.42 18.76
N CYS A 174 15.81 1.20 18.15
CA CYS A 174 16.30 0.98 16.78
C CYS A 174 16.97 -0.38 16.53
N VAL A 175 17.73 -0.89 17.49
CA VAL A 175 18.43 -2.19 17.38
C VAL A 175 17.43 -3.33 17.39
N ASP A 176 16.36 -3.22 18.19
CA ASP A 176 15.30 -4.21 18.27
C ASP A 176 14.52 -4.36 16.97
N GLN A 177 14.46 -3.33 16.11
CA GLN A 177 13.71 -3.38 14.86
C GLN A 177 14.27 -4.41 13.87
N TYR A 178 15.59 -4.56 13.75
CA TYR A 178 16.20 -5.62 12.91
C TYR A 178 15.95 -7.03 13.45
N TYR A 179 15.85 -7.19 14.78
CA TYR A 179 15.49 -8.48 15.38
C TYR A 179 13.98 -8.75 15.33
N ARG A 180 13.15 -7.71 15.23
CA ARG A 180 11.69 -7.83 15.26
C ARG A 180 11.07 -8.01 13.87
N GLN A 181 11.77 -7.68 12.78
CA GLN A 181 11.21 -7.76 11.44
C GLN A 181 12.23 -8.37 10.45
N ASP A 182 11.79 -9.38 9.71
CA ASP A 182 12.56 -9.94 8.60
C ASP A 182 12.83 -8.87 7.53
N LEU A 183 14.05 -8.86 6.99
CA LEU A 183 14.50 -7.84 6.04
C LEU A 183 13.61 -7.77 4.79
N PHE A 184 13.06 -8.89 4.35
CA PHE A 184 12.32 -9.01 3.09
C PHE A 184 10.80 -9.02 3.24
N ILE A 185 10.25 -9.05 4.46
CA ILE A 185 8.80 -9.09 4.64
C ILE A 185 8.09 -7.89 4.01
N ASN A 186 8.67 -6.71 4.11
CA ASN A 186 8.11 -5.48 3.51
C ASN A 186 7.99 -5.57 1.98
N SER A 187 9.04 -6.02 1.31
CA SER A 187 9.06 -6.18 -0.14
C SER A 187 8.13 -7.29 -0.62
N MET A 188 7.98 -8.37 0.18
CA MET A 188 7.06 -9.48 -0.12
C MET A 188 5.60 -9.03 -0.04
N ILE A 189 5.22 -8.33 1.04
CA ILE A 189 3.88 -7.75 1.20
C ILE A 189 3.58 -6.72 0.11
N ALA A 190 4.54 -5.85 -0.21
CA ALA A 190 4.41 -4.92 -1.32
C ALA A 190 4.20 -5.64 -2.67
N GLY A 191 4.91 -6.75 -2.90
CA GLY A 191 4.73 -7.58 -4.10
C GLY A 191 3.32 -8.15 -4.22
N HIS A 192 2.74 -8.63 -3.13
CA HIS A 192 1.35 -9.09 -3.11
C HIS A 192 0.35 -7.96 -3.36
N ALA A 193 0.54 -6.80 -2.72
CA ALA A 193 -0.32 -5.63 -2.96
C ALA A 193 -0.27 -5.17 -4.42
N LEU A 194 0.92 -5.09 -5.00
CA LEU A 194 1.13 -4.75 -6.42
C LEU A 194 0.50 -5.77 -7.35
N HIS A 195 0.54 -7.06 -7.02
CA HIS A 195 -0.13 -8.10 -7.79
C HIS A 195 -1.66 -7.91 -7.81
N PHE A 196 -2.28 -7.53 -6.67
CA PHE A 196 -3.71 -7.20 -6.64
C PHE A 196 -4.02 -5.96 -7.48
N VAL A 197 -3.26 -4.87 -7.34
CA VAL A 197 -3.42 -3.68 -8.19
C VAL A 197 -3.30 -4.03 -9.67
N TRP A 198 -2.27 -4.80 -10.06
CA TRP A 198 -2.10 -5.25 -11.44
C TRP A 198 -3.25 -6.11 -11.93
N SER A 199 -3.78 -6.98 -11.08
CA SER A 199 -4.93 -7.83 -11.41
C SER A 199 -6.20 -7.01 -11.66
N LEU A 200 -6.42 -5.90 -10.91
CA LEU A 200 -7.53 -4.98 -11.17
C LEU A 200 -7.49 -4.35 -12.57
N PHE A 201 -6.30 -4.17 -13.15
CA PHE A 201 -6.15 -3.63 -14.51
C PHE A 201 -6.21 -4.70 -15.60
N ARG A 202 -5.91 -5.96 -15.29
CA ARG A 202 -5.65 -7.00 -16.31
C ARG A 202 -6.64 -8.14 -16.34
N ARG A 203 -7.50 -8.25 -15.34
CA ARG A 203 -8.47 -9.34 -15.22
C ARG A 203 -9.89 -8.79 -15.24
N THR A 204 -10.84 -9.66 -15.57
CA THR A 204 -12.28 -9.37 -15.51
C THR A 204 -12.88 -9.77 -14.16
N SER A 205 -12.21 -10.67 -13.44
CA SER A 205 -12.66 -11.16 -12.12
C SER A 205 -11.49 -11.58 -11.23
N LEU A 206 -11.77 -11.67 -9.93
CA LEU A 206 -10.85 -12.14 -8.90
C LEU A 206 -11.54 -13.24 -8.07
N ASP A 207 -10.86 -14.38 -7.89
CA ASP A 207 -11.27 -15.44 -6.96
C ASP A 207 -10.67 -15.26 -5.57
N VAL A 208 -9.57 -14.50 -5.49
CA VAL A 208 -8.78 -14.24 -4.28
C VAL A 208 -8.68 -12.73 -4.10
N ARG A 209 -9.05 -12.25 -2.91
CA ARG A 209 -9.00 -10.83 -2.52
C ARG A 209 -7.91 -10.51 -1.48
N GLY A 210 -7.13 -11.48 -1.08
CA GLY A 210 -6.06 -11.25 -0.13
C GLY A 210 -5.20 -12.47 0.08
N VAL A 211 -4.13 -12.28 0.85
CA VAL A 211 -3.21 -13.34 1.24
C VAL A 211 -2.70 -13.12 2.66
N PHE A 212 -2.47 -14.23 3.38
CA PHE A 212 -1.64 -14.29 4.57
C PHE A 212 -0.33 -14.99 4.20
N THR A 213 0.80 -14.35 4.48
CA THR A 213 2.15 -14.87 4.19
C THR A 213 2.94 -15.05 5.48
N ASN A 214 3.70 -16.17 5.57
CA ASN A 214 4.67 -16.40 6.62
C ASN A 214 5.98 -16.87 5.98
N LEU A 215 7.03 -16.05 6.06
CA LEU A 215 8.33 -16.31 5.42
C LEU A 215 9.09 -17.42 6.10
N GLU A 216 9.06 -17.53 7.44
CA GLU A 216 9.74 -18.59 8.19
C GLU A 216 9.22 -19.98 7.80
N ARG A 217 7.92 -20.07 7.47
CA ARG A 217 7.28 -21.34 7.07
C ARG A 217 7.21 -21.53 5.56
N GLY A 218 7.57 -20.54 4.76
CA GLY A 218 7.44 -20.57 3.31
C GLY A 218 5.99 -20.73 2.81
N ILE A 219 5.01 -20.18 3.53
CA ILE A 219 3.58 -20.40 3.27
C ILE A 219 2.93 -19.07 2.85
N THR A 220 2.06 -19.16 1.84
CA THR A 220 1.13 -18.09 1.48
C THR A 220 -0.27 -18.66 1.29
N ASN A 221 -1.21 -18.26 2.14
CA ASN A 221 -2.59 -18.73 2.15
C ASN A 221 -3.51 -17.66 1.54
N PRO A 222 -4.38 -18.02 0.58
CA PRO A 222 -5.28 -17.07 -0.04
C PRO A 222 -6.52 -16.77 0.84
N ILE A 223 -7.00 -15.53 0.76
CA ILE A 223 -8.32 -15.11 1.22
C ILE A 223 -9.23 -15.09 0.00
N LYS A 224 -10.25 -15.93 -0.03
CA LYS A 224 -11.20 -16.00 -1.15
C LYS A 224 -12.16 -14.80 -1.16
N CYS A 225 -12.67 -14.48 -2.36
CA CYS A 225 -13.79 -13.54 -2.52
C CYS A 225 -15.13 -14.14 -2.04
#